data_77ce0c2ccff1a9fe8f73fc07e905cbe8
#
_entry.id   77ce0c2ccff1a9fe8f73fc07e905cbe8
#
_cell.length_a   1.000
_cell.length_b   1.000
_cell.length_c   1.000
_cell.angle_alpha   90.00
_cell.angle_beta   90.00
_cell.angle_gamma   90.00
#
_symmetry.space_group_name_H-M   'P 1'
#
loop_
_entity.id
_entity.type
_entity.pdbx_description
1 polymer ?
#
loop_
_entity_poly.entity_id
_entity_poly.type
_entity_poly.pdbx_seq_one_letter_code
_entity_poly.pdbx_strand_id
1 'polypeptide(L)'
;MRYFVFLALVIFIPPAKAEVIKGFNVLRLSQTLHILTDVKYNTNIGLVTTKDGVVLIDPMPGKGRLAELMKLIVKIDRQAPSYILNTHSHEDHSGGNAFFIKQGAKLVGSDFKINEIEGITVNSHTSQDEVFYHKKSNSLFVGDVFDSSWHPTFYAGGLKGFDKAIDHILALGNEDTRIVPGHGKPANKESLREFRKHTHNWVAHIRKLSLKGMGISEIMHDGHTVELLNIFNVENRSPFIPERAYGAN
;
A
#
# COMPACT_ATOMS: atom_id res chain seq x y z
N MET A 1 20.74 -1.56 50.91
CA MET A 1 19.77 -1.63 49.83
C MET A 1 20.13 -0.56 48.79
N ARG A 2 20.66 -0.93 47.63
CA ARG A 2 20.95 0.00 46.50
C ARG A 2 19.75 0.01 45.57
N TYR A 3 19.04 1.12 45.48
CA TYR A 3 17.95 1.29 44.50
C TYR A 3 18.57 1.59 43.12
N PHE A 4 18.39 0.67 42.18
CA PHE A 4 18.65 0.93 40.75
C PHE A 4 17.45 1.70 40.18
N VAL A 5 17.65 2.97 39.90
CA VAL A 5 16.67 3.75 39.13
C VAL A 5 16.86 3.42 37.67
N PHE A 6 15.93 2.67 37.09
CA PHE A 6 15.86 2.48 35.62
C PHE A 6 15.35 3.79 34.99
N LEU A 7 16.23 4.53 34.36
CA LEU A 7 15.86 5.66 33.54
C LEU A 7 15.31 5.12 32.22
N ALA A 8 13.99 5.07 32.07
CA ALA A 8 13.36 4.74 30.78
C ALA A 8 13.66 5.88 29.79
N LEU A 9 14.48 5.60 28.79
CA LEU A 9 14.75 6.53 27.71
C LEU A 9 13.49 6.62 26.84
N VAL A 10 12.66 7.64 27.04
CA VAL A 10 11.51 7.95 26.18
C VAL A 10 12.07 8.43 24.85
N ILE A 11 12.09 7.54 23.84
CA ILE A 11 12.45 7.91 22.48
C ILE A 11 11.29 8.75 21.94
N PHE A 12 11.49 10.06 21.88
CA PHE A 12 10.54 10.97 21.26
C PHE A 12 10.57 10.74 19.74
N ILE A 13 9.58 10.02 19.21
CA ILE A 13 9.36 9.90 17.76
C ILE A 13 8.63 11.18 17.33
N PRO A 14 9.27 12.07 16.58
CA PRO A 14 8.58 13.29 16.13
C PRO A 14 7.39 12.91 15.24
N PRO A 15 6.29 13.68 15.27
CA PRO A 15 5.14 13.43 14.44
C PRO A 15 5.54 13.42 12.95
N ALA A 16 4.88 12.57 12.15
CA ALA A 16 5.12 12.48 10.72
C ALA A 16 4.89 13.85 10.07
N LYS A 17 5.91 14.39 9.40
CA LYS A 17 5.83 15.70 8.74
C LYS A 17 5.58 15.47 7.25
N ALA A 18 4.46 15.96 6.76
CA ALA A 18 4.14 15.97 5.32
C ALA A 18 4.49 17.35 4.73
N GLU A 19 5.13 17.34 3.56
CA GLU A 19 5.41 18.56 2.77
C GLU A 19 5.20 18.28 1.29
N VAL A 20 4.91 19.33 0.50
CA VAL A 20 4.81 19.22 -0.97
C VAL A 20 6.08 19.77 -1.61
N ILE A 21 6.79 18.90 -2.35
CA ILE A 21 8.02 19.27 -3.06
C ILE A 21 7.85 18.97 -4.55
N LYS A 22 7.80 20.00 -5.38
CA LYS A 22 7.68 19.90 -6.85
C LYS A 22 6.54 18.98 -7.31
N GLY A 23 5.39 19.06 -6.64
CA GLY A 23 4.20 18.26 -6.95
C GLY A 23 4.24 16.83 -6.41
N PHE A 24 5.16 16.52 -5.50
CA PHE A 24 5.14 15.31 -4.69
C PHE A 24 4.74 15.63 -3.26
N ASN A 25 3.80 14.88 -2.72
CA ASN A 25 3.61 14.79 -1.28
C ASN A 25 4.75 13.93 -0.72
N VAL A 26 5.50 14.48 0.21
CA VAL A 26 6.61 13.79 0.90
C VAL A 26 6.21 13.61 2.35
N LEU A 27 5.94 12.37 2.74
CA LEU A 27 5.59 12.02 4.12
C LEU A 27 6.77 11.27 4.75
N ARG A 28 7.45 11.88 5.70
CA ARG A 28 8.52 11.23 6.46
C ARG A 28 7.93 10.40 7.61
N LEU A 29 8.00 9.09 7.52
CA LEU A 29 7.54 8.17 8.55
C LEU A 29 8.62 7.84 9.61
N SER A 30 9.90 7.86 9.20
CA SER A 30 11.06 7.69 10.11
C SER A 30 12.29 8.38 9.55
N GLN A 31 13.45 8.22 10.18
CA GLN A 31 14.72 8.72 9.63
C GLN A 31 15.14 8.00 8.34
N THR A 32 14.67 6.78 8.12
CA THR A 32 15.05 5.91 7.01
C THR A 32 13.90 5.57 6.07
N LEU A 33 12.70 6.12 6.29
CA LEU A 33 11.52 5.84 5.47
C LEU A 33 10.75 7.10 5.14
N HIS A 34 10.57 7.32 3.83
CA HIS A 34 9.68 8.33 3.26
C HIS A 34 8.67 7.67 2.34
N ILE A 35 7.46 8.20 2.31
CA ILE A 35 6.46 7.90 1.30
C ILE A 35 6.38 9.10 0.36
N LEU A 36 6.56 8.84 -0.93
CA LEU A 36 6.50 9.84 -1.98
C LEU A 36 5.27 9.55 -2.84
N THR A 37 4.36 10.53 -2.97
CA THR A 37 3.15 10.35 -3.76
C THR A 37 3.03 11.52 -4.73
N ASP A 38 2.95 11.26 -6.04
CA ASP A 38 2.64 12.34 -7.01
C ASP A 38 1.20 12.79 -6.81
N VAL A 39 0.98 14.11 -6.72
CA VAL A 39 -0.35 14.67 -6.40
C VAL A 39 -1.43 14.38 -7.45
N LYS A 40 -1.04 13.90 -8.64
CA LYS A 40 -1.97 13.57 -9.74
C LYS A 40 -2.12 12.08 -9.97
N TYR A 41 -1.12 11.27 -9.60
CA TYR A 41 -1.07 9.84 -9.90
C TYR A 41 -1.46 8.94 -8.73
N ASN A 42 -1.14 9.37 -7.52
CA ASN A 42 -1.61 8.82 -6.24
C ASN A 42 -1.06 7.45 -5.83
N THR A 43 -0.08 6.88 -6.53
CA THR A 43 0.64 5.69 -6.05
C THR A 43 1.58 6.05 -4.91
N ASN A 44 1.60 5.27 -3.85
CA ASN A 44 2.51 5.42 -2.72
C ASN A 44 3.87 4.78 -3.03
N ILE A 45 4.87 5.61 -3.29
CA ILE A 45 6.24 5.16 -3.56
C ILE A 45 7.00 5.12 -2.25
N GLY A 46 7.51 3.95 -1.88
CA GLY A 46 8.40 3.79 -0.72
C GLY A 46 9.83 4.20 -1.07
N LEU A 47 10.43 5.11 -0.29
CA LEU A 47 11.86 5.41 -0.31
C LEU A 47 12.47 4.97 1.02
N VAL A 48 13.23 3.89 1.00
CA VAL A 48 13.81 3.25 2.18
C VAL A 48 15.33 3.30 2.11
N THR A 49 15.96 3.90 3.12
CA THR A 49 17.41 3.88 3.30
C THR A 49 17.79 2.68 4.15
N THR A 50 18.59 1.77 3.61
CA THR A 50 19.11 0.58 4.30
C THR A 50 20.63 0.58 4.34
N LYS A 51 21.23 -0.39 5.02
CA LYS A 51 22.68 -0.60 5.01
C LYS A 51 23.19 -1.11 3.65
N ASP A 52 22.32 -1.74 2.87
CA ASP A 52 22.66 -2.28 1.54
C ASP A 52 22.47 -1.24 0.42
N GLY A 53 21.95 -0.06 0.75
CA GLY A 53 21.66 1.03 -0.18
C GLY A 53 20.23 1.51 -0.12
N VAL A 54 19.88 2.35 -1.07
CA VAL A 54 18.53 2.93 -1.20
C VAL A 54 17.62 1.98 -1.95
N VAL A 55 16.45 1.70 -1.38
CA VAL A 55 15.41 0.85 -1.94
C VAL A 55 14.20 1.69 -2.31
N LEU A 56 13.72 1.51 -3.54
CA LEU A 56 12.43 2.02 -3.97
C LEU A 56 11.39 0.91 -3.98
N ILE A 57 10.21 1.20 -3.48
CA ILE A 57 9.06 0.32 -3.55
C ILE A 57 8.00 1.01 -4.42
N ASP A 58 7.53 0.33 -5.47
CA ASP A 58 6.54 0.80 -6.43
C ASP A 58 6.87 2.17 -7.08
N PRO A 59 8.00 2.30 -7.80
CA PRO A 59 8.54 3.58 -8.24
C PRO A 59 7.81 4.18 -9.46
N MET A 60 6.49 4.37 -9.41
CA MET A 60 5.70 4.93 -10.51
C MET A 60 4.95 6.22 -10.14
N PRO A 61 5.55 7.40 -10.37
CA PRO A 61 4.93 8.70 -10.10
C PRO A 61 4.03 9.20 -11.24
N GLY A 62 3.78 8.37 -12.25
CA GLY A 62 3.14 8.74 -13.51
C GLY A 62 4.14 9.00 -14.66
N LYS A 63 3.64 8.83 -15.88
CA LYS A 63 4.45 9.04 -17.10
C LYS A 63 5.00 10.47 -17.15
N GLY A 64 6.28 10.61 -17.50
CA GLY A 64 6.95 11.91 -17.58
C GLY A 64 7.46 12.48 -16.25
N ARG A 65 7.22 11.82 -15.11
CA ARG A 65 7.63 12.31 -13.77
C ARG A 65 8.85 11.60 -13.18
N LEU A 66 9.37 10.58 -13.84
CA LEU A 66 10.46 9.74 -13.33
C LEU A 66 11.76 10.51 -13.08
N ALA A 67 12.12 11.45 -13.97
CA ALA A 67 13.31 12.27 -13.79
C ALA A 67 13.19 13.23 -12.58
N GLU A 68 11.99 13.78 -12.33
CA GLU A 68 11.72 14.59 -11.13
C GLU A 68 11.76 13.74 -9.88
N LEU A 69 11.20 12.52 -9.92
CA LEU A 69 11.29 11.58 -8.80
C LEU A 69 12.75 11.26 -8.47
N MET A 70 13.59 10.96 -9.47
CA MET A 70 15.02 10.72 -9.25
C MET A 70 15.70 11.93 -8.56
N LYS A 71 15.45 13.15 -9.04
CA LYS A 71 15.99 14.38 -8.41
C LYS A 71 15.52 14.54 -6.97
N LEU A 72 14.27 14.20 -6.68
CA LEU A 72 13.72 14.24 -5.32
C LEU A 72 14.39 13.22 -4.41
N ILE A 73 14.57 11.97 -4.89
CA ILE A 73 15.26 10.89 -4.16
C ILE A 73 16.67 11.32 -3.78
N VAL A 74 17.46 11.78 -4.76
CA VAL A 74 18.84 12.24 -4.52
C VAL A 74 18.89 13.46 -3.58
N LYS A 75 17.87 14.32 -3.59
CA LYS A 75 17.77 15.44 -2.64
C LYS A 75 17.53 14.95 -1.21
N ILE A 76 16.71 13.88 -1.01
CA ILE A 76 16.38 13.32 0.31
C ILE A 76 17.53 12.48 0.85
N ASP A 77 18.01 11.50 0.07
CA ASP A 77 18.96 10.46 0.52
C ASP A 77 20.41 10.72 0.13
N ARG A 78 20.66 11.60 -0.86
CA ARG A 78 21.97 11.90 -1.47
C ARG A 78 22.57 10.72 -2.26
N GLN A 79 21.83 9.63 -2.45
CA GLN A 79 22.23 8.45 -3.20
C GLN A 79 21.15 8.10 -4.22
N ALA A 80 21.58 7.48 -5.34
CA ALA A 80 20.66 6.88 -6.29
C ALA A 80 20.12 5.55 -5.74
N PRO A 81 18.96 5.09 -6.20
CA PRO A 81 18.40 3.80 -5.81
C PRO A 81 19.32 2.64 -6.21
N SER A 82 19.54 1.71 -5.29
CA SER A 82 20.28 0.46 -5.50
C SER A 82 19.33 -0.68 -5.87
N TYR A 83 18.14 -0.67 -5.32
CA TYR A 83 17.16 -1.74 -5.49
C TYR A 83 15.77 -1.19 -5.76
N ILE A 84 15.00 -1.99 -6.50
CA ILE A 84 13.56 -1.80 -6.72
C ILE A 84 12.83 -3.04 -6.23
N LEU A 85 11.78 -2.83 -5.47
CA LEU A 85 10.77 -3.82 -5.09
C LEU A 85 9.43 -3.40 -5.68
N ASN A 86 8.62 -4.34 -6.15
CA ASN A 86 7.24 -4.06 -6.54
C ASN A 86 6.28 -4.91 -5.73
N THR A 87 5.24 -4.29 -5.21
CA THR A 87 4.17 -5.02 -4.53
C THR A 87 3.40 -5.89 -5.52
N HIS A 88 3.27 -5.45 -6.76
CA HIS A 88 2.70 -6.24 -7.87
C HIS A 88 3.07 -5.63 -9.23
N SER A 89 2.63 -6.27 -10.32
CA SER A 89 3.09 -5.97 -11.68
C SER A 89 2.28 -4.91 -12.44
N HIS A 90 1.23 -4.33 -11.86
CA HIS A 90 0.46 -3.30 -12.56
C HIS A 90 1.32 -2.06 -12.89
N GLU A 91 1.00 -1.39 -14.03
CA GLU A 91 1.81 -0.31 -14.58
C GLU A 91 1.94 0.88 -13.62
N ASP A 92 0.92 1.16 -12.85
CA ASP A 92 0.89 2.24 -11.86
C ASP A 92 1.77 1.98 -10.61
N HIS A 93 2.37 0.79 -10.50
CA HIS A 93 3.40 0.41 -9.50
C HIS A 93 4.75 0.15 -10.15
N SER A 94 4.78 -0.67 -11.21
CA SER A 94 6.00 -1.17 -11.85
C SER A 94 6.50 -0.33 -13.04
N GLY A 95 5.69 0.59 -13.55
CA GLY A 95 5.99 1.32 -14.79
C GLY A 95 7.25 2.19 -14.77
N GLY A 96 7.78 2.49 -13.58
CA GLY A 96 9.05 3.21 -13.42
C GLY A 96 10.30 2.33 -13.46
N ASN A 97 10.16 1.00 -13.38
CA ASN A 97 11.28 0.06 -13.22
C ASN A 97 12.36 0.24 -14.28
N ALA A 98 11.98 0.28 -15.56
CA ALA A 98 12.92 0.39 -16.66
C ALA A 98 13.79 1.67 -16.56
N PHE A 99 13.23 2.78 -16.10
CA PHE A 99 13.96 4.02 -15.88
C PHE A 99 15.03 3.85 -14.80
N PHE A 100 14.68 3.31 -13.63
CA PHE A 100 15.63 3.16 -12.51
C PHE A 100 16.65 2.05 -12.77
N ILE A 101 16.29 0.96 -13.48
CA ILE A 101 17.24 -0.08 -13.91
C ILE A 101 18.31 0.54 -14.82
N LYS A 102 17.92 1.41 -15.77
CA LYS A 102 18.89 2.14 -16.62
C LYS A 102 19.82 3.07 -15.81
N GLN A 103 19.40 3.48 -14.62
CA GLN A 103 20.23 4.28 -13.70
C GLN A 103 21.06 3.41 -12.73
N GLY A 104 21.04 2.08 -12.88
CA GLY A 104 21.87 1.15 -12.12
C GLY A 104 21.15 0.42 -10.97
N ALA A 105 19.88 0.68 -10.73
CA ALA A 105 19.11 -0.06 -9.73
C ALA A 105 18.84 -1.50 -10.19
N LYS A 106 18.72 -2.44 -9.23
CA LYS A 106 18.38 -3.85 -9.47
C LYS A 106 16.94 -4.10 -9.06
N LEU A 107 16.12 -4.61 -9.98
CA LEU A 107 14.81 -5.14 -9.64
C LEU A 107 14.96 -6.50 -8.94
N VAL A 108 14.39 -6.64 -7.77
CA VAL A 108 14.45 -7.86 -6.94
C VAL A 108 13.08 -8.17 -6.32
N GLY A 109 12.83 -9.41 -5.96
CA GLY A 109 11.58 -9.86 -5.34
C GLY A 109 11.72 -10.11 -3.84
N SER A 110 10.66 -10.65 -3.23
CA SER A 110 10.56 -10.95 -1.80
C SER A 110 11.54 -12.02 -1.31
N ASP A 111 12.08 -12.84 -2.22
CA ASP A 111 13.13 -13.84 -1.94
C ASP A 111 14.53 -13.24 -1.83
N PHE A 112 14.74 -12.02 -2.33
CA PHE A 112 16.03 -11.33 -2.23
C PHE A 112 16.25 -10.73 -0.84
N LYS A 113 17.42 -10.99 -0.25
CA LYS A 113 17.74 -10.53 1.09
C LYS A 113 18.24 -9.08 1.07
N ILE A 114 17.45 -8.17 1.59
CA ILE A 114 17.86 -6.79 1.92
C ILE A 114 17.78 -6.66 3.44
N ASN A 115 18.85 -6.16 4.06
CA ASN A 115 18.83 -5.92 5.50
C ASN A 115 17.67 -5.01 5.89
N GLU A 116 17.00 -5.34 6.98
CA GLU A 116 15.85 -4.60 7.53
C GLU A 116 14.53 -4.75 6.75
N ILE A 117 14.51 -5.39 5.55
CA ILE A 117 13.29 -5.67 4.78
C ILE A 117 13.04 -7.18 4.71
N GLU A 118 11.83 -7.57 5.05
CA GLU A 118 11.32 -8.94 4.89
C GLU A 118 10.16 -8.94 3.92
N GLY A 119 10.20 -9.81 2.91
CA GLY A 119 9.15 -9.96 1.92
C GLY A 119 8.38 -11.26 2.08
N ILE A 120 7.08 -11.23 1.81
CA ILE A 120 6.22 -12.40 1.65
C ILE A 120 5.38 -12.27 0.39
N THR A 121 5.06 -13.40 -0.22
CA THR A 121 4.15 -13.45 -1.39
C THR A 121 2.76 -13.87 -0.94
N VAL A 122 1.73 -13.18 -1.44
CA VAL A 122 0.32 -13.49 -1.23
C VAL A 122 -0.42 -13.52 -2.57
N ASN A 123 -1.63 -14.06 -2.59
CA ASN A 123 -2.50 -14.09 -3.77
C ASN A 123 -3.83 -13.44 -3.41
N SER A 124 -4.07 -12.24 -3.91
CA SER A 124 -5.25 -11.44 -3.61
C SER A 124 -5.63 -10.54 -4.78
N HIS A 125 -5.01 -9.34 -4.86
CA HIS A 125 -5.25 -8.36 -5.93
C HIS A 125 -4.77 -8.91 -7.27
N THR A 126 -3.58 -9.50 -7.29
CA THR A 126 -3.04 -10.27 -8.41
C THR A 126 -2.74 -11.71 -7.98
N SER A 127 -2.31 -12.56 -8.93
CA SER A 127 -1.87 -13.93 -8.62
C SER A 127 -0.57 -13.97 -7.82
N GLN A 128 0.17 -12.87 -7.79
CA GLN A 128 1.44 -12.75 -7.10
C GLN A 128 1.60 -11.30 -6.59
N ASP A 129 1.02 -11.03 -5.42
CA ASP A 129 1.25 -9.79 -4.71
C ASP A 129 2.39 -9.99 -3.71
N GLU A 130 3.27 -9.02 -3.57
CA GLU A 130 4.36 -9.04 -2.59
C GLU A 130 4.11 -7.99 -1.50
N VAL A 131 4.31 -8.39 -0.26
CA VAL A 131 4.21 -7.53 0.91
C VAL A 131 5.59 -7.37 1.52
N PHE A 132 6.01 -6.13 1.78
CA PHE A 132 7.34 -5.84 2.31
C PHE A 132 7.26 -5.20 3.69
N TYR A 133 7.89 -5.84 4.67
CA TYR A 133 7.98 -5.34 6.04
C TYR A 133 9.34 -4.71 6.30
N HIS A 134 9.36 -3.38 6.45
CA HIS A 134 10.56 -2.66 6.90
C HIS A 134 10.60 -2.61 8.42
N LYS A 135 11.42 -3.51 9.01
CA LYS A 135 11.48 -3.77 10.47
C LYS A 135 11.82 -2.53 11.28
N LYS A 136 12.81 -1.74 10.82
CA LYS A 136 13.31 -0.58 11.55
C LYS A 136 12.29 0.55 11.73
N SER A 137 11.40 0.75 10.77
CA SER A 137 10.31 1.73 10.87
C SER A 137 8.98 1.13 11.31
N ASN A 138 8.93 -0.20 11.51
CA ASN A 138 7.71 -0.94 11.79
C ASN A 138 6.59 -0.61 10.78
N SER A 139 6.90 -0.74 9.48
CA SER A 139 6.00 -0.36 8.40
C SER A 139 5.89 -1.47 7.34
N LEU A 140 4.67 -1.76 6.89
CA LEU A 140 4.33 -2.75 5.88
C LEU A 140 3.85 -2.05 4.61
N PHE A 141 4.45 -2.38 3.47
CA PHE A 141 3.98 -2.02 2.14
C PHE A 141 3.15 -3.18 1.61
N VAL A 142 1.89 -2.94 1.36
CA VAL A 142 0.92 -4.01 1.06
C VAL A 142 0.31 -3.91 -0.34
N GLY A 143 0.73 -2.89 -1.12
CA GLY A 143 0.18 -2.65 -2.45
C GLY A 143 -1.34 -2.57 -2.44
N ASP A 144 -1.96 -3.05 -3.51
CA ASP A 144 -3.41 -3.00 -3.71
C ASP A 144 -4.18 -4.14 -3.06
N VAL A 145 -3.52 -4.97 -2.22
CA VAL A 145 -4.22 -5.82 -1.26
C VAL A 145 -5.06 -4.95 -0.31
N PHE A 146 -4.59 -3.72 -0.06
CA PHE A 146 -5.32 -2.69 0.67
C PHE A 146 -5.16 -1.34 -0.02
N ASP A 147 -6.26 -0.73 -0.44
CA ASP A 147 -6.35 0.66 -0.86
C ASP A 147 -7.17 1.44 0.18
N SER A 148 -6.58 2.43 0.82
CA SER A 148 -7.25 3.23 1.84
C SER A 148 -8.16 4.32 1.26
N SER A 149 -8.23 4.43 -0.07
CA SER A 149 -9.01 5.44 -0.81
C SER A 149 -9.97 4.86 -1.84
N TRP A 150 -10.05 3.53 -1.95
CA TRP A 150 -10.86 2.84 -2.95
C TRP A 150 -11.48 1.55 -2.41
N HIS A 151 -12.43 0.98 -3.18
CA HIS A 151 -13.02 -0.31 -2.86
C HIS A 151 -12.02 -1.47 -3.00
N PRO A 152 -12.24 -2.60 -2.30
CA PRO A 152 -11.36 -3.76 -2.41
C PRO A 152 -11.35 -4.33 -3.84
N THR A 153 -10.18 -4.80 -4.26
CA THR A 153 -9.95 -5.46 -5.54
C THR A 153 -9.17 -6.76 -5.31
N PHE A 154 -9.76 -7.91 -5.62
CA PHE A 154 -9.17 -9.24 -5.39
C PHE A 154 -9.37 -10.16 -6.61
N TYR A 155 -8.86 -9.68 -7.76
CA TYR A 155 -9.12 -10.29 -9.07
C TYR A 155 -8.62 -11.73 -9.23
N ALA A 156 -7.52 -12.09 -8.57
CA ALA A 156 -6.92 -13.42 -8.73
C ALA A 156 -7.27 -14.38 -7.59
N GLY A 157 -7.30 -13.89 -6.36
CA GLY A 157 -7.52 -14.74 -5.17
C GLY A 157 -8.97 -14.86 -4.76
N GLY A 158 -9.86 -13.99 -5.26
CA GLY A 158 -11.22 -13.82 -4.76
C GLY A 158 -11.22 -13.48 -3.27
N LEU A 159 -12.40 -13.51 -2.65
CA LEU A 159 -12.54 -13.18 -1.22
C LEU A 159 -11.69 -14.09 -0.30
N LYS A 160 -11.52 -15.37 -0.67
CA LYS A 160 -10.70 -16.30 0.13
C LYS A 160 -9.21 -15.97 0.08
N GLY A 161 -8.71 -15.55 -1.07
CA GLY A 161 -7.31 -15.09 -1.23
C GLY A 161 -7.09 -13.79 -0.48
N PHE A 162 -8.02 -12.85 -0.60
CA PHE A 162 -8.03 -11.59 0.14
C PHE A 162 -7.95 -11.82 1.66
N ASP A 163 -8.81 -12.70 2.22
CA ASP A 163 -8.79 -13.00 3.65
C ASP A 163 -7.44 -13.55 4.11
N LYS A 164 -6.86 -14.51 3.36
CA LYS A 164 -5.55 -15.08 3.67
C LYS A 164 -4.44 -14.03 3.61
N ALA A 165 -4.48 -13.13 2.61
CA ALA A 165 -3.51 -12.06 2.49
C ALA A 165 -3.59 -11.11 3.69
N ILE A 166 -4.80 -10.72 4.10
CA ILE A 166 -5.01 -9.89 5.29
C ILE A 166 -4.50 -10.59 6.56
N ASP A 167 -4.76 -11.90 6.72
CA ASP A 167 -4.25 -12.66 7.88
C ASP A 167 -2.71 -12.66 7.94
N HIS A 168 -2.04 -12.86 6.80
CA HIS A 168 -0.58 -12.79 6.71
C HIS A 168 -0.06 -11.38 7.05
N ILE A 169 -0.68 -10.33 6.52
CA ILE A 169 -0.30 -8.94 6.81
C ILE A 169 -0.48 -8.63 8.31
N LEU A 170 -1.60 -9.04 8.91
CA LEU A 170 -1.87 -8.82 10.33
C LEU A 170 -0.91 -9.59 11.26
N ALA A 171 -0.35 -10.72 10.81
CA ALA A 171 0.63 -11.49 11.57
C ALA A 171 2.03 -10.86 11.60
N LEU A 172 2.37 -9.98 10.64
CA LEU A 172 3.66 -9.30 10.58
C LEU A 172 3.70 -8.09 11.53
N GLY A 173 4.87 -7.87 12.16
CA GLY A 173 5.08 -6.74 13.08
C GLY A 173 4.27 -6.84 14.38
N ASN A 174 3.71 -5.74 14.84
CA ASN A 174 2.91 -5.62 16.07
C ASN A 174 1.70 -4.68 15.85
N GLU A 175 0.95 -4.34 16.89
CA GLU A 175 -0.25 -3.47 16.76
C GLU A 175 0.09 -2.03 16.35
N ASP A 176 1.30 -1.55 16.64
CA ASP A 176 1.76 -0.21 16.23
C ASP A 176 2.31 -0.19 14.79
N THR A 177 2.23 -1.32 14.05
CA THR A 177 2.72 -1.42 12.68
C THR A 177 1.90 -0.53 11.75
N ARG A 178 2.61 0.33 11.02
CA ARG A 178 2.00 1.16 9.98
C ARG A 178 1.76 0.34 8.73
N ILE A 179 0.61 0.52 8.12
CA ILE A 179 0.24 -0.09 6.85
C ILE A 179 0.33 0.98 5.76
N VAL A 180 1.18 0.78 4.78
CA VAL A 180 1.31 1.63 3.59
C VAL A 180 0.56 0.93 2.45
N PRO A 181 -0.63 1.43 2.07
CA PRO A 181 -1.40 0.88 0.96
C PRO A 181 -0.76 1.24 -0.38
N GLY A 182 -1.19 0.62 -1.46
CA GLY A 182 -0.81 1.02 -2.82
C GLY A 182 -1.24 2.45 -3.13
N HIS A 183 -2.46 2.81 -2.74
CA HIS A 183 -3.04 4.14 -2.92
C HIS A 183 -3.71 4.63 -1.62
N GLY A 184 -3.82 5.96 -1.50
CA GLY A 184 -4.41 6.61 -0.34
C GLY A 184 -3.43 6.83 0.82
N LYS A 185 -3.95 7.13 2.01
CA LYS A 185 -3.12 7.48 3.17
C LYS A 185 -2.60 6.25 3.90
N PRO A 186 -1.36 6.28 4.43
CA PRO A 186 -0.92 5.27 5.39
C PRO A 186 -1.90 5.11 6.54
N ALA A 187 -2.10 3.87 6.98
CA ALA A 187 -3.08 3.44 7.95
C ALA A 187 -2.43 2.56 9.04
N ASN A 188 -3.23 1.82 9.79
CA ASN A 188 -2.81 0.88 10.81
C ASN A 188 -3.55 -0.47 10.66
N LYS A 189 -3.24 -1.44 11.50
CA LYS A 189 -3.87 -2.76 11.47
C LYS A 189 -5.37 -2.72 11.76
N GLU A 190 -5.84 -1.78 12.58
CA GLU A 190 -7.26 -1.62 12.84
C GLU A 190 -8.02 -1.17 11.59
N SER A 191 -7.49 -0.20 10.85
CA SER A 191 -8.05 0.21 9.55
C SER A 191 -8.14 -0.95 8.57
N LEU A 192 -7.13 -1.83 8.56
CA LEU A 192 -7.12 -3.03 7.70
C LEU A 192 -8.18 -4.05 8.13
N ARG A 193 -8.41 -4.25 9.45
CA ARG A 193 -9.49 -5.10 9.97
C ARG A 193 -10.88 -4.56 9.60
N GLU A 194 -11.09 -3.24 9.73
CA GLU A 194 -12.35 -2.61 9.34
C GLU A 194 -12.56 -2.68 7.82
N PHE A 195 -11.52 -2.48 7.01
CA PHE A 195 -11.59 -2.67 5.55
C PHE A 195 -12.04 -4.09 5.19
N ARG A 196 -11.48 -5.13 5.81
CA ARG A 196 -11.92 -6.53 5.64
C ARG A 196 -13.38 -6.73 6.03
N LYS A 197 -13.78 -6.23 7.18
CA LYS A 197 -15.16 -6.34 7.67
C LYS A 197 -16.16 -5.68 6.71
N HIS A 198 -15.86 -4.48 6.22
CA HIS A 198 -16.70 -3.78 5.24
C HIS A 198 -16.74 -4.52 3.90
N THR A 199 -15.61 -5.10 3.46
CA THR A 199 -15.54 -5.97 2.28
C THR A 199 -16.48 -7.16 2.41
N HIS A 200 -16.46 -7.86 3.53
CA HIS A 200 -17.37 -8.98 3.78
C HIS A 200 -18.85 -8.58 3.77
N ASN A 201 -19.20 -7.45 4.38
CA ASN A 201 -20.57 -6.94 4.39
C ASN A 201 -21.04 -6.63 2.97
N TRP A 202 -20.22 -5.96 2.19
CA TRP A 202 -20.52 -5.63 0.80
C TRP A 202 -20.70 -6.87 -0.07
N VAL A 203 -19.74 -7.82 -0.03
CA VAL A 203 -19.80 -9.06 -0.80
C VAL A 203 -21.01 -9.92 -0.39
N ALA A 204 -21.30 -10.05 0.91
CA ALA A 204 -22.45 -10.81 1.39
C ALA A 204 -23.79 -10.21 0.90
N HIS A 205 -23.90 -8.87 0.88
CA HIS A 205 -25.07 -8.19 0.36
C HIS A 205 -25.26 -8.43 -1.14
N ILE A 206 -24.21 -8.26 -1.96
CA ILE A 206 -24.26 -8.53 -3.41
C ILE A 206 -24.67 -9.97 -3.67
N ARG A 207 -24.06 -10.95 -2.99
CA ARG A 207 -24.43 -12.38 -3.13
C ARG A 207 -25.90 -12.63 -2.80
N LYS A 208 -26.41 -12.02 -1.74
CA LYS A 208 -27.83 -12.11 -1.36
C LYS A 208 -28.75 -11.59 -2.47
N LEU A 209 -28.42 -10.47 -3.11
CA LEU A 209 -29.22 -9.91 -4.20
C LEU A 209 -29.12 -10.76 -5.48
N SER A 210 -27.93 -11.22 -5.82
CA SER A 210 -27.69 -12.13 -6.95
C SER A 210 -28.47 -13.45 -6.80
N LEU A 211 -28.51 -14.04 -5.59
CA LEU A 211 -29.31 -15.24 -5.30
C LEU A 211 -30.82 -15.02 -5.42
N LYS A 212 -31.29 -13.78 -5.35
CA LYS A 212 -32.69 -13.40 -5.62
C LYS A 212 -32.96 -13.17 -7.10
N GLY A 213 -31.96 -13.33 -7.97
CA GLY A 213 -32.07 -13.16 -9.42
C GLY A 213 -31.93 -11.72 -9.90
N MET A 214 -31.47 -10.80 -9.03
CA MET A 214 -31.24 -9.41 -9.47
C MET A 214 -30.07 -9.33 -10.43
N GLY A 215 -30.22 -8.58 -11.51
CA GLY A 215 -29.17 -8.28 -12.47
C GLY A 215 -28.14 -7.28 -11.92
N ILE A 216 -26.95 -7.24 -12.56
CA ILE A 216 -25.86 -6.33 -12.15
C ILE A 216 -26.33 -4.88 -12.06
N SER A 217 -27.08 -4.39 -13.05
CA SER A 217 -27.59 -3.01 -13.04
C SER A 217 -28.53 -2.72 -11.86
N GLU A 218 -29.39 -3.67 -11.48
CA GLU A 218 -30.27 -3.52 -10.33
C GLU A 218 -29.49 -3.50 -9.01
N ILE A 219 -28.47 -4.39 -8.89
CA ILE A 219 -27.59 -4.46 -7.72
C ILE A 219 -26.80 -3.16 -7.56
N MET A 220 -26.28 -2.58 -8.64
CA MET A 220 -25.54 -1.31 -8.62
C MET A 220 -26.38 -0.13 -8.12
N HIS A 221 -27.68 -0.15 -8.36
CA HIS A 221 -28.62 0.91 -7.97
C HIS A 221 -29.38 0.60 -6.68
N ASP A 222 -29.16 -0.56 -6.07
CA ASP A 222 -29.74 -0.89 -4.77
C ASP A 222 -29.20 0.05 -3.69
N GLY A 223 -30.09 0.71 -2.95
CA GLY A 223 -29.73 1.75 -1.99
C GLY A 223 -28.71 1.26 -0.95
N HIS A 224 -28.87 0.04 -0.44
CA HIS A 224 -27.95 -0.51 0.56
C HIS A 224 -26.60 -0.93 -0.05
N THR A 225 -26.55 -1.38 -1.32
CA THR A 225 -25.31 -1.57 -2.06
C THR A 225 -24.52 -0.26 -2.14
N VAL A 226 -25.18 0.83 -2.49
CA VAL A 226 -24.56 2.17 -2.58
C VAL A 226 -24.05 2.64 -1.21
N GLU A 227 -24.79 2.43 -0.14
CA GLU A 227 -24.36 2.77 1.23
C GLU A 227 -23.09 2.01 1.63
N LEU A 228 -23.06 0.67 1.41
CA LEU A 228 -21.89 -0.16 1.72
C LEU A 228 -20.65 0.25 0.94
N LEU A 229 -20.83 0.65 -0.32
CA LEU A 229 -19.73 1.11 -1.17
C LEU A 229 -19.20 2.48 -0.80
N ASN A 230 -20.09 3.39 -0.37
CA ASN A 230 -19.67 4.74 0.03
C ASN A 230 -18.74 4.74 1.24
N ILE A 231 -18.72 3.67 2.05
CA ILE A 231 -17.76 3.50 3.14
C ILE A 231 -16.31 3.53 2.61
N PHE A 232 -16.07 3.00 1.41
CA PHE A 232 -14.74 2.99 0.79
C PHE A 232 -14.42 4.29 0.03
N ASN A 233 -15.44 5.11 -0.30
CA ASN A 233 -15.27 6.32 -1.08
C ASN A 233 -14.87 7.53 -0.24
N VAL A 234 -13.77 7.43 0.50
CA VAL A 234 -13.29 8.47 1.41
C VAL A 234 -12.84 9.75 0.70
N GLU A 235 -12.57 9.70 -0.63
CA GLU A 235 -12.16 10.83 -1.45
C GLU A 235 -13.30 11.43 -2.30
N ASN A 236 -14.55 10.95 -2.12
CA ASN A 236 -15.71 11.37 -2.88
C ASN A 236 -15.53 11.32 -4.41
N ARG A 237 -14.96 10.23 -4.92
CA ARG A 237 -14.74 10.01 -6.35
C ARG A 237 -16.07 9.71 -7.06
N SER A 238 -16.22 10.15 -8.31
CA SER A 238 -17.37 9.85 -9.14
C SER A 238 -16.94 9.69 -10.62
N PRO A 239 -17.28 8.59 -11.32
CA PRO A 239 -17.92 7.38 -10.79
C PRO A 239 -16.96 6.60 -9.88
N PHE A 240 -17.49 6.03 -8.77
CA PHE A 240 -16.63 5.34 -7.80
C PHE A 240 -16.33 3.89 -8.21
N ILE A 241 -17.31 3.15 -8.77
CA ILE A 241 -17.12 1.73 -9.09
C ILE A 241 -17.54 1.43 -10.51
N PRO A 242 -16.68 0.79 -11.32
CA PRO A 242 -17.04 0.32 -12.63
C PRO A 242 -17.94 -0.92 -12.53
N GLU A 243 -18.87 -1.09 -13.48
CA GLU A 243 -19.82 -2.22 -13.55
C GLU A 243 -19.14 -3.59 -13.41
N ARG A 244 -17.95 -3.76 -13.98
CA ARG A 244 -17.14 -5.00 -13.88
C ARG A 244 -16.84 -5.44 -12.44
N ALA A 245 -16.85 -4.54 -11.46
CA ALA A 245 -16.59 -4.88 -10.06
C ALA A 245 -17.70 -5.75 -9.44
N TYR A 246 -18.89 -5.76 -10.03
CA TYR A 246 -20.04 -6.55 -9.57
C TYR A 246 -20.14 -7.93 -10.23
N GLY A 247 -19.46 -8.14 -11.36
CA GLY A 247 -19.51 -9.39 -12.13
C GLY A 247 -18.36 -10.38 -11.86
N ALA A 248 -17.41 -10.04 -11.01
CA ALA A 248 -16.19 -10.81 -10.78
C ALA A 248 -16.25 -11.82 -9.64
N ASN A 249 -17.46 -12.30 -9.25
CA ASN A 249 -17.63 -13.25 -8.14
C ASN A 249 -18.33 -14.54 -8.55
#